data_0660609c60919cc91d077bae1f826370
#
_entry.id   0660609c60919cc91d077bae1f826370
#
_cell.length_a   1.000
_cell.length_b   1.000
_cell.length_c   1.000
_cell.angle_alpha   90.00
_cell.angle_beta   90.00
_cell.angle_gamma   90.00
#
_symmetry.space_group_name_H-M   'P 1'
#
loop_
_entity.id
_entity.type
_entity.pdbx_description
1 polymer ?
#
loop_
_entity_poly.entity_id
_entity_poly.type
_entity_poly.pdbx_seq_one_letter_code
_entity_poly.pdbx_strand_id
1 'polypeptide(L)'
;VSHLALGATTRLIAPLLESKKTDPGVVVVDEAGRFAIPLVGGHVGGANELSRTISAALGGTAVVSTATDSLGVPALDQLGWAYEGDVAGVTGSIIAGRPVQVVREHPWPLPPLPKNVSEEASDPAARIIVSDRTADAASTAVGGTDLPTVVLHPRSLVVGMGCNKGTDVDHLRSLLDDTLAEAGLAPGSVTILT
;
A
#
# COMPACT_ATOMS: atom_id res chain seq x y z
N VAL A 1 1.03 2.47 22.06
CA VAL A 1 0.75 1.19 22.75
C VAL A 1 -0.07 1.50 23.99
N SER A 2 -1.10 0.69 24.24
CA SER A 2 -1.97 0.79 25.44
C SER A 2 -1.85 -0.49 26.28
N HIS A 3 -1.76 -0.32 27.59
CA HIS A 3 -1.79 -1.42 28.57
C HIS A 3 -3.13 -1.49 29.34
N LEU A 4 -4.16 -0.84 28.80
CA LEU A 4 -5.52 -0.92 29.35
C LEU A 4 -6.27 -2.12 28.73
N ALA A 5 -7.37 -2.52 29.34
CA ALA A 5 -8.27 -3.47 28.73
C ALA A 5 -8.74 -3.00 27.35
N LEU A 6 -8.91 -3.94 26.41
CA LEU A 6 -9.26 -3.64 25.01
C LEU A 6 -10.47 -2.69 24.89
N GLY A 7 -11.55 -2.99 25.63
CA GLY A 7 -12.76 -2.16 25.62
C GLY A 7 -12.56 -0.75 26.23
N ALA A 8 -11.66 -0.60 27.20
CA ALA A 8 -11.33 0.71 27.76
C ALA A 8 -10.56 1.55 26.72
N THR A 9 -9.54 0.96 26.10
CA THR A 9 -8.79 1.62 25.03
C THR A 9 -9.71 2.03 23.88
N THR A 10 -10.60 1.13 23.44
CA THR A 10 -11.57 1.43 22.38
C THR A 10 -12.40 2.68 22.68
N ARG A 11 -12.95 2.78 23.90
CA ARG A 11 -13.77 3.93 24.31
C ARG A 11 -12.97 5.24 24.35
N LEU A 12 -11.70 5.16 24.80
CA LEU A 12 -10.84 6.34 24.89
C LEU A 12 -10.44 6.88 23.52
N ILE A 13 -10.14 6.00 22.55
CA ILE A 13 -9.66 6.42 21.25
C ILE A 13 -10.79 6.71 20.25
N ALA A 14 -11.98 6.11 20.43
CA ALA A 14 -13.09 6.24 19.48
C ALA A 14 -13.40 7.68 19.07
N PRO A 15 -13.46 8.67 20.01
CA PRO A 15 -13.72 10.07 19.63
C PRO A 15 -12.56 10.75 18.90
N LEU A 16 -11.38 10.13 18.83
CA LEU A 16 -10.17 10.67 18.20
C LEU A 16 -9.92 10.09 16.81
N LEU A 17 -10.72 9.10 16.40
CA LEU A 17 -10.56 8.44 15.11
C LEU A 17 -11.25 9.26 14.02
N GLU A 18 -10.52 9.53 12.94
CA GLU A 18 -10.99 10.34 11.80
C GLU A 18 -11.02 9.53 10.50
N SER A 19 -9.94 8.82 10.19
CA SER A 19 -9.81 8.12 8.92
C SER A 19 -8.86 6.93 9.01
N LYS A 20 -9.26 5.82 8.42
CA LYS A 20 -8.41 4.63 8.26
C LYS A 20 -7.04 4.94 7.60
N LYS A 21 -6.93 6.03 6.83
CA LYS A 21 -5.70 6.41 6.11
C LYS A 21 -4.76 7.26 6.95
N THR A 22 -5.27 7.97 7.95
CA THR A 22 -4.51 8.97 8.73
C THR A 22 -4.37 8.60 10.20
N ASP A 23 -5.26 7.76 10.72
CA ASP A 23 -5.23 7.35 12.11
C ASP A 23 -3.96 6.56 12.43
N PRO A 24 -3.30 6.85 13.56
CA PRO A 24 -2.10 6.12 13.96
C PRO A 24 -2.40 4.67 14.34
N GLY A 25 -1.39 3.81 14.23
CA GLY A 25 -1.49 2.44 14.71
C GLY A 25 -1.64 2.38 16.24
N VAL A 26 -2.68 1.68 16.71
CA VAL A 26 -2.91 1.43 18.13
C VAL A 26 -2.83 -0.05 18.43
N VAL A 27 -1.93 -0.44 19.34
CA VAL A 27 -1.77 -1.80 19.83
C VAL A 27 -2.13 -1.84 21.30
N VAL A 28 -2.96 -2.79 21.68
CA VAL A 28 -3.28 -3.09 23.09
C VAL A 28 -2.50 -4.33 23.52
N VAL A 29 -1.84 -4.23 24.67
CA VAL A 29 -1.13 -5.35 25.31
C VAL A 29 -1.85 -5.68 26.60
N ASP A 30 -2.18 -6.96 26.83
CA ASP A 30 -2.79 -7.38 28.07
C ASP A 30 -1.83 -7.25 29.27
N GLU A 31 -2.37 -7.16 30.47
CA GLU A 31 -1.60 -6.91 31.69
C GLU A 31 -0.49 -7.96 31.92
N ALA A 32 -0.70 -9.18 31.49
CA ALA A 32 0.27 -10.26 31.61
C ALA A 32 1.28 -10.32 30.45
N GLY A 33 1.19 -9.42 29.45
CA GLY A 33 2.07 -9.41 28.28
C GLY A 33 1.92 -10.62 27.34
N ARG A 34 0.81 -11.38 27.44
CA ARG A 34 0.60 -12.60 26.65
C ARG A 34 0.07 -12.33 25.26
N PHE A 35 -0.69 -11.24 25.11
CA PHE A 35 -1.32 -10.88 23.84
C PHE A 35 -1.02 -9.44 23.46
N ALA A 36 -0.60 -9.22 22.22
CA ALA A 36 -0.54 -7.90 21.60
C ALA A 36 -1.56 -7.84 20.46
N ILE A 37 -2.52 -6.93 20.58
CA ILE A 37 -3.71 -6.86 19.73
C ILE A 37 -3.69 -5.54 18.97
N PRO A 38 -3.52 -5.54 17.64
CA PRO A 38 -3.66 -4.35 16.83
C PRO A 38 -5.14 -3.94 16.77
N LEU A 39 -5.46 -2.80 17.35
CA LEU A 39 -6.84 -2.32 17.49
C LEU A 39 -7.25 -1.42 16.32
N VAL A 40 -6.36 -0.50 15.91
CA VAL A 40 -6.57 0.47 14.83
C VAL A 40 -5.28 0.63 14.03
N GLY A 41 -5.40 1.01 12.75
CA GLY A 41 -4.26 1.27 11.89
C GLY A 41 -3.40 0.03 11.61
N GLY A 42 -4.02 -1.14 11.44
CA GLY A 42 -3.33 -2.42 11.28
C GLY A 42 -2.25 -2.40 10.21
N HIS A 43 -2.60 -1.93 9.00
CA HIS A 43 -1.68 -1.84 7.87
C HIS A 43 -0.96 -0.48 7.83
N VAL A 44 -1.62 0.56 7.36
CA VAL A 44 -1.00 1.89 7.13
C VAL A 44 -0.40 2.47 8.40
N GLY A 45 -1.07 2.31 9.55
CA GLY A 45 -0.57 2.76 10.85
C GLY A 45 0.49 1.84 11.48
N GLY A 46 0.83 0.69 10.86
CA GLY A 46 1.87 -0.22 11.31
C GLY A 46 1.53 -1.05 12.56
N ALA A 47 0.25 -1.08 13.01
CA ALA A 47 -0.12 -1.76 14.25
C ALA A 47 0.06 -3.28 14.18
N ASN A 48 -0.13 -3.91 13.01
CA ASN A 48 0.08 -5.35 12.84
C ASN A 48 1.55 -5.72 13.06
N GLU A 49 2.48 -4.98 12.44
CA GLU A 49 3.91 -5.23 12.60
C GLU A 49 4.39 -4.91 14.02
N LEU A 50 3.93 -3.80 14.57
CA LEU A 50 4.23 -3.44 15.96
C LEU A 50 3.74 -4.52 16.93
N SER A 51 2.56 -5.10 16.72
CA SER A 51 2.05 -6.18 17.56
C SER A 51 2.90 -7.44 17.49
N ARG A 52 3.42 -7.80 16.30
CA ARG A 52 4.36 -8.91 16.13
C ARG A 52 5.68 -8.66 16.86
N THR A 53 6.23 -7.45 16.71
CA THR A 53 7.46 -7.04 17.38
C THR A 53 7.33 -7.10 18.91
N ILE A 54 6.24 -6.55 19.45
CA ILE A 54 5.97 -6.58 20.90
C ILE A 54 5.81 -8.01 21.38
N SER A 55 5.02 -8.84 20.68
CA SER A 55 4.82 -10.24 21.04
C SER A 55 6.11 -11.03 21.05
N ALA A 56 6.98 -10.83 20.06
CA ALA A 56 8.28 -11.48 20.02
C ALA A 56 9.16 -11.08 21.21
N ALA A 57 9.16 -9.79 21.58
CA ALA A 57 9.94 -9.28 22.70
C ALA A 57 9.44 -9.78 24.07
N LEU A 58 8.13 -10.00 24.22
CA LEU A 58 7.51 -10.44 25.48
C LEU A 58 7.33 -11.98 25.57
N GLY A 59 7.63 -12.73 24.51
CA GLY A 59 7.32 -14.16 24.44
C GLY A 59 5.80 -14.44 24.36
N GLY A 60 5.03 -13.47 23.90
CA GLY A 60 3.56 -13.51 23.81
C GLY A 60 3.06 -13.87 22.39
N THR A 61 1.81 -13.58 22.13
CA THR A 61 1.13 -13.85 20.85
C THR A 61 0.54 -12.57 20.26
N ALA A 62 0.83 -12.29 18.98
CA ALA A 62 0.15 -11.24 18.23
C ALA A 62 -1.21 -11.76 17.74
N VAL A 63 -2.29 -11.05 18.08
CA VAL A 63 -3.66 -11.41 17.68
C VAL A 63 -4.09 -10.52 16.51
N VAL A 64 -3.55 -10.83 15.32
CA VAL A 64 -3.87 -10.09 14.09
C VAL A 64 -5.13 -10.69 13.46
N SER A 65 -6.14 -9.83 13.22
CA SER A 65 -7.47 -10.25 12.74
C SER A 65 -7.82 -9.71 11.34
N THR A 66 -6.88 -9.07 10.65
CA THR A 66 -7.12 -8.57 9.29
C THR A 66 -7.25 -9.73 8.29
N ALA A 67 -8.25 -9.66 7.42
CA ALA A 67 -8.53 -10.73 6.45
C ALA A 67 -7.33 -11.02 5.52
N THR A 68 -6.60 -10.00 5.11
CA THR A 68 -5.39 -10.12 4.29
C THR A 68 -4.30 -10.92 5.00
N ASP A 69 -4.03 -10.63 6.28
CA ASP A 69 -3.05 -11.39 7.08
C ASP A 69 -3.49 -12.83 7.30
N SER A 70 -4.78 -13.07 7.56
CA SER A 70 -5.33 -14.41 7.80
C SER A 70 -5.24 -15.32 6.57
N LEU A 71 -5.30 -14.73 5.38
CA LEU A 71 -5.25 -15.45 4.09
C LEU A 71 -3.87 -15.41 3.43
N GLY A 72 -2.88 -14.78 4.04
CA GLY A 72 -1.56 -14.58 3.45
C GLY A 72 -1.59 -13.73 2.17
N VAL A 73 -2.58 -12.84 2.05
CA VAL A 73 -2.71 -11.92 0.93
C VAL A 73 -1.80 -10.72 1.18
N PRO A 74 -0.86 -10.39 0.29
CA PRO A 74 -0.02 -9.23 0.48
C PRO A 74 -0.87 -7.95 0.45
N ALA A 75 -0.61 -7.05 1.39
CA ALA A 75 -1.22 -5.74 1.41
C ALA A 75 -0.60 -4.89 0.29
N LEU A 76 -1.35 -4.65 -0.78
CA LEU A 76 -0.88 -3.95 -1.97
C LEU A 76 -0.44 -2.51 -1.67
N ASP A 77 -1.02 -1.89 -0.66
CA ASP A 77 -0.70 -0.56 -0.15
C ASP A 77 0.54 -0.52 0.77
N GLN A 78 1.16 -1.67 1.04
CA GLN A 78 2.34 -1.79 1.90
C GLN A 78 3.61 -2.26 1.17
N LEU A 79 3.58 -2.34 -0.13
CA LEU A 79 4.75 -2.76 -0.93
C LEU A 79 5.88 -1.72 -0.93
N GLY A 80 5.69 -0.57 -0.27
CA GLY A 80 6.65 0.54 -0.28
C GLY A 80 6.67 1.32 -1.61
N TRP A 81 5.71 1.05 -2.47
CA TRP A 81 5.48 1.74 -3.73
C TRP A 81 4.28 2.68 -3.61
N ALA A 82 4.31 3.78 -4.36
CA ALA A 82 3.12 4.59 -4.53
C ALA A 82 2.07 3.80 -5.32
N TYR A 83 0.81 4.10 -5.11
CA TYR A 83 -0.28 3.42 -5.81
C TYR A 83 -1.44 4.38 -6.07
N GLU A 84 -2.22 4.07 -7.09
CA GLU A 84 -3.44 4.78 -7.47
C GLU A 84 -4.55 3.77 -7.79
N GLY A 85 -5.83 4.19 -7.64
CA GLY A 85 -6.99 3.37 -7.99
C GLY A 85 -7.63 2.64 -6.81
N ASP A 86 -8.38 1.55 -7.12
CA ASP A 86 -9.25 0.85 -6.17
C ASP A 86 -8.57 -0.36 -5.51
N VAL A 87 -7.66 -0.08 -4.57
CA VAL A 87 -7.00 -1.13 -3.75
C VAL A 87 -8.02 -1.99 -3.02
N ALA A 88 -9.12 -1.39 -2.52
CA ALA A 88 -10.10 -2.12 -1.72
C ALA A 88 -10.89 -3.13 -2.58
N GLY A 89 -11.34 -2.73 -3.76
CA GLY A 89 -12.05 -3.61 -4.70
C GLY A 89 -11.16 -4.74 -5.22
N VAL A 90 -9.88 -4.45 -5.54
CA VAL A 90 -8.90 -5.46 -5.94
C VAL A 90 -8.66 -6.45 -4.81
N THR A 91 -8.35 -5.96 -3.59
CA THR A 91 -8.14 -6.82 -2.41
C THR A 91 -9.37 -7.65 -2.10
N GLY A 92 -10.57 -7.07 -2.18
CA GLY A 92 -11.84 -7.80 -2.02
C GLY A 92 -12.01 -8.92 -3.04
N SER A 93 -11.60 -8.70 -4.29
CA SER A 93 -11.61 -9.74 -5.34
C SER A 93 -10.64 -10.86 -5.05
N ILE A 94 -9.43 -10.54 -4.57
CA ILE A 94 -8.43 -11.53 -4.16
C ILE A 94 -8.96 -12.40 -3.01
N ILE A 95 -9.48 -11.77 -1.96
CA ILE A 95 -10.03 -12.46 -0.78
C ILE A 95 -11.22 -13.37 -1.16
N ALA A 96 -12.05 -12.92 -2.10
CA ALA A 96 -13.18 -13.69 -2.60
C ALA A 96 -12.77 -14.85 -3.54
N GLY A 97 -11.47 -15.05 -3.78
CA GLY A 97 -10.97 -16.10 -4.68
C GLY A 97 -11.28 -15.86 -6.16
N ARG A 98 -11.69 -14.64 -6.54
CA ARG A 98 -12.00 -14.31 -7.93
C ARG A 98 -10.70 -14.13 -8.73
N PRO A 99 -10.69 -14.43 -10.05
CA PRO A 99 -9.52 -14.22 -10.88
C PRO A 99 -9.09 -12.74 -10.88
N VAL A 100 -7.81 -12.47 -10.62
CA VAL A 100 -7.23 -11.14 -10.68
C VAL A 100 -6.05 -11.16 -11.64
N GLN A 101 -6.08 -10.29 -12.64
CA GLN A 101 -5.00 -10.18 -13.62
C GLN A 101 -3.89 -9.27 -13.12
N VAL A 102 -2.64 -9.70 -13.29
CA VAL A 102 -1.45 -8.85 -13.14
C VAL A 102 -0.95 -8.46 -14.52
N VAL A 103 -0.74 -7.17 -14.73
CA VAL A 103 -0.13 -6.63 -15.96
C VAL A 103 1.15 -5.91 -15.56
N ARG A 104 2.26 -6.28 -16.19
CA ARG A 104 3.58 -5.68 -15.97
C ARG A 104 4.28 -5.41 -17.29
N GLU A 105 4.81 -4.21 -17.45
CA GLU A 105 5.69 -3.90 -18.61
C GLU A 105 7.10 -4.47 -18.41
N HIS A 106 7.55 -4.57 -17.15
CA HIS A 106 8.87 -5.06 -16.76
C HIS A 106 8.77 -6.02 -15.57
N PRO A 107 9.75 -6.89 -15.36
CA PRO A 107 9.73 -7.90 -14.30
C PRO A 107 10.08 -7.32 -12.92
N TRP A 108 9.37 -6.27 -12.48
CA TRP A 108 9.52 -5.78 -11.10
C TRP A 108 9.13 -6.86 -10.09
N PRO A 109 9.91 -7.02 -9.02
CA PRO A 109 9.63 -8.05 -8.03
C PRO A 109 8.33 -7.74 -7.26
N LEU A 110 7.39 -8.65 -7.34
CA LEU A 110 6.21 -8.67 -6.47
C LEU A 110 6.39 -9.76 -5.39
N PRO A 111 5.79 -9.57 -4.21
CA PRO A 111 5.75 -10.65 -3.22
C PRO A 111 4.99 -11.85 -3.78
N PRO A 112 5.10 -13.04 -3.14
CA PRO A 112 4.27 -14.17 -3.50
C PRO A 112 2.79 -13.80 -3.52
N LEU A 113 2.12 -14.06 -4.64
CA LEU A 113 0.72 -13.75 -4.84
C LEU A 113 -0.14 -15.02 -4.66
N PRO A 114 -1.39 -14.89 -4.22
CA PRO A 114 -2.34 -16.00 -4.15
C PRO A 114 -2.58 -16.64 -5.54
N LYS A 115 -3.02 -17.90 -5.54
CA LYS A 115 -3.20 -18.68 -6.77
C LYS A 115 -4.21 -18.09 -7.78
N ASN A 116 -5.14 -17.29 -7.30
CA ASN A 116 -6.15 -16.60 -8.14
C ASN A 116 -5.64 -15.27 -8.71
N VAL A 117 -4.37 -14.92 -8.48
CA VAL A 117 -3.72 -13.72 -9.00
C VAL A 117 -2.60 -14.13 -9.94
N SER A 118 -2.73 -13.86 -11.23
CA SER A 118 -1.72 -14.25 -12.23
C SER A 118 -1.74 -13.33 -13.46
N GLU A 119 -0.68 -13.36 -14.25
CA GLU A 119 -0.61 -12.65 -15.53
C GLU A 119 -1.53 -13.30 -16.59
N GLU A 120 -1.77 -14.59 -16.47
CA GLU A 120 -2.55 -15.40 -17.41
C GLU A 120 -4.04 -15.46 -17.07
N ALA A 121 -4.52 -14.71 -16.07
CA ALA A 121 -5.92 -14.73 -15.67
C ALA A 121 -6.83 -14.33 -16.85
N SER A 122 -7.66 -15.25 -17.30
CA SER A 122 -8.72 -15.01 -18.28
C SER A 122 -9.97 -14.54 -17.57
N ASP A 123 -10.71 -13.59 -18.16
CA ASP A 123 -11.94 -13.01 -17.59
C ASP A 123 -11.75 -12.50 -16.15
N PRO A 124 -10.81 -11.56 -15.92
CA PRO A 124 -10.47 -11.11 -14.57
C PRO A 124 -11.60 -10.27 -13.96
N ALA A 125 -11.86 -10.48 -12.67
CA ALA A 125 -12.79 -9.69 -11.87
C ALA A 125 -12.15 -8.40 -11.31
N ALA A 126 -10.83 -8.29 -11.37
CA ALA A 126 -10.06 -7.12 -10.97
C ALA A 126 -8.66 -7.16 -11.60
N ARG A 127 -7.94 -6.03 -11.55
CA ARG A 127 -6.62 -5.90 -12.17
C ARG A 127 -5.61 -5.20 -11.27
N ILE A 128 -4.37 -5.71 -11.30
CA ILE A 128 -3.19 -5.07 -10.73
C ILE A 128 -2.29 -4.70 -11.91
N ILE A 129 -2.01 -3.41 -12.08
CA ILE A 129 -1.05 -2.92 -13.08
C ILE A 129 0.21 -2.50 -12.33
N VAL A 130 1.37 -2.94 -12.78
CA VAL A 130 2.66 -2.51 -12.26
C VAL A 130 3.36 -1.71 -13.35
N SER A 131 3.47 -0.40 -13.15
CA SER A 131 3.99 0.53 -14.16
C SER A 131 4.56 1.78 -13.52
N ASP A 132 5.58 2.36 -14.12
CA ASP A 132 6.10 3.69 -13.79
C ASP A 132 5.40 4.82 -14.56
N ARG A 133 4.39 4.48 -15.36
CA ARG A 133 3.51 5.45 -16.02
C ARG A 133 2.41 5.94 -15.10
N THR A 134 1.83 7.09 -15.41
CA THR A 134 0.62 7.57 -14.74
C THR A 134 -0.50 6.53 -14.81
N ALA A 135 -1.41 6.54 -13.84
CA ALA A 135 -2.52 5.58 -13.81
C ALA A 135 -3.37 5.61 -15.09
N ASP A 136 -3.61 6.79 -15.65
CA ASP A 136 -4.36 6.97 -16.91
C ASP A 136 -3.62 6.34 -18.10
N ALA A 137 -2.32 6.60 -18.23
CA ALA A 137 -1.50 6.04 -19.31
C ALA A 137 -1.40 4.50 -19.19
N ALA A 138 -1.18 3.98 -17.98
CA ALA A 138 -1.09 2.56 -17.70
C ALA A 138 -2.44 1.85 -17.95
N SER A 139 -3.56 2.44 -17.53
CA SER A 139 -4.90 1.87 -17.73
C SER A 139 -5.31 1.90 -19.20
N THR A 140 -4.97 2.95 -19.93
CA THR A 140 -5.23 3.05 -21.37
C THR A 140 -4.48 1.97 -22.15
N ALA A 141 -3.25 1.67 -21.78
CA ALA A 141 -2.42 0.64 -22.43
C ALA A 141 -3.04 -0.78 -22.33
N VAL A 142 -3.87 -1.03 -21.33
CA VAL A 142 -4.55 -2.33 -21.13
C VAL A 142 -6.03 -2.34 -21.55
N GLY A 143 -6.45 -1.35 -22.31
CA GLY A 143 -7.79 -1.29 -22.93
C GLY A 143 -8.88 -0.68 -22.04
N GLY A 144 -8.50 0.15 -21.05
CA GLY A 144 -9.43 0.76 -20.11
C GLY A 144 -10.00 -0.26 -19.12
N THR A 145 -10.77 0.18 -18.11
CA THR A 145 -11.34 -0.80 -17.18
C THR A 145 -12.63 -0.30 -16.53
N ASP A 146 -13.68 -1.09 -16.69
CA ASP A 146 -14.85 -1.07 -15.80
C ASP A 146 -14.61 -1.94 -14.55
N LEU A 147 -13.42 -2.55 -14.42
CA LEU A 147 -13.05 -3.43 -13.33
C LEU A 147 -12.34 -2.68 -12.22
N PRO A 148 -12.48 -3.08 -10.94
CA PRO A 148 -11.61 -2.62 -9.89
C PRO A 148 -10.15 -2.78 -10.30
N THR A 149 -9.41 -1.67 -10.39
CA THR A 149 -8.04 -1.64 -10.85
C THR A 149 -7.18 -0.85 -9.90
N VAL A 150 -5.99 -1.36 -9.60
CA VAL A 150 -4.93 -0.64 -8.88
C VAL A 150 -3.69 -0.57 -9.76
N VAL A 151 -3.08 0.61 -9.82
CA VAL A 151 -1.78 0.82 -10.45
C VAL A 151 -0.75 0.98 -9.33
N LEU A 152 0.27 0.15 -9.36
CA LEU A 152 1.40 0.18 -8.43
C LEU A 152 2.59 0.80 -9.15
N HIS A 153 3.21 1.82 -8.54
CA HIS A 153 4.32 2.57 -9.11
C HIS A 153 5.63 2.14 -8.46
N PRO A 154 6.39 1.20 -9.08
CA PRO A 154 7.70 0.80 -8.57
C PRO A 154 8.67 1.97 -8.64
N ARG A 155 9.60 2.03 -7.70
CA ARG A 155 10.63 3.08 -7.65
C ARG A 155 11.72 2.80 -8.68
N SER A 156 11.46 3.10 -9.95
CA SER A 156 12.30 2.79 -11.10
C SER A 156 12.99 4.01 -11.72
N LEU A 157 12.49 5.22 -11.46
CA LEU A 157 12.95 6.42 -12.13
C LEU A 157 14.07 7.13 -11.35
N VAL A 158 15.13 7.48 -12.06
CA VAL A 158 16.22 8.35 -11.59
C VAL A 158 16.16 9.64 -12.41
N VAL A 159 16.08 10.78 -11.74
CA VAL A 159 16.00 12.09 -12.39
C VAL A 159 17.25 12.88 -12.09
N GLY A 160 17.97 13.30 -13.14
CA GLY A 160 19.08 14.25 -13.08
C GLY A 160 18.57 15.67 -13.35
N MET A 161 18.91 16.63 -12.48
CA MET A 161 18.54 18.02 -12.65
C MET A 161 19.78 18.91 -12.57
N GLY A 162 19.88 19.86 -13.52
CA GLY A 162 20.90 20.89 -13.49
C GLY A 162 20.28 22.29 -13.38
N CYS A 163 20.88 23.17 -12.58
CA CYS A 163 20.42 24.55 -12.45
C CYS A 163 21.57 25.53 -12.20
N ASN A 164 21.30 26.80 -12.41
CA ASN A 164 22.22 27.88 -12.04
C ASN A 164 22.09 28.21 -10.55
N LYS A 165 23.15 28.77 -9.98
CA LYS A 165 23.13 29.28 -8.60
C LYS A 165 22.00 30.31 -8.43
N GLY A 166 21.13 30.08 -7.46
CA GLY A 166 19.99 30.96 -7.14
C GLY A 166 18.71 30.64 -7.90
N THR A 167 18.65 29.53 -8.64
CA THR A 167 17.41 29.06 -9.22
C THR A 167 16.42 28.70 -8.09
N ASP A 168 15.18 29.16 -8.22
CA ASP A 168 14.12 28.90 -7.25
C ASP A 168 13.75 27.41 -7.23
N VAL A 169 13.56 26.87 -6.03
CA VAL A 169 13.17 25.47 -5.81
C VAL A 169 11.80 25.17 -6.39
N ASP A 170 10.86 26.10 -6.31
CA ASP A 170 9.51 25.92 -6.86
C ASP A 170 9.54 25.85 -8.39
N HIS A 171 10.44 26.58 -9.04
CA HIS A 171 10.66 26.46 -10.48
C HIS A 171 11.23 25.09 -10.88
N LEU A 172 12.18 24.58 -10.11
CA LEU A 172 12.74 23.24 -10.36
C LEU A 172 11.69 22.14 -10.15
N ARG A 173 10.84 22.29 -9.13
CA ARG A 173 9.74 21.35 -8.88
C ARG A 173 8.73 21.37 -10.01
N SER A 174 8.28 22.55 -10.44
CA SER A 174 7.35 22.68 -11.57
C SER A 174 7.93 22.06 -12.84
N LEU A 175 9.20 22.30 -13.14
CA LEU A 175 9.86 21.69 -14.30
C LEU A 175 9.90 20.16 -14.22
N LEU A 176 10.14 19.59 -13.03
CA LEU A 176 10.11 18.16 -12.83
C LEU A 176 8.71 17.60 -13.08
N ASP A 177 7.70 18.22 -12.45
CA ASP A 177 6.31 17.78 -12.55
C ASP A 177 5.80 17.84 -13.99
N ASP A 178 6.09 18.94 -14.70
CA ASP A 178 5.73 19.14 -16.10
C ASP A 178 6.42 18.10 -17.01
N THR A 179 7.72 17.85 -16.78
CA THR A 179 8.48 16.86 -17.56
C THR A 179 7.96 15.44 -17.37
N LEU A 180 7.65 15.05 -16.13
CA LEU A 180 7.06 13.73 -15.84
C LEU A 180 5.67 13.61 -16.48
N ALA A 181 4.85 14.65 -16.38
CA ALA A 181 3.50 14.67 -16.96
C ALA A 181 3.56 14.55 -18.50
N GLU A 182 4.43 15.31 -19.19
CA GLU A 182 4.63 15.21 -20.64
C GLU A 182 5.10 13.81 -21.08
N ALA A 183 5.94 13.17 -20.27
CA ALA A 183 6.39 11.80 -20.53
C ALA A 183 5.37 10.73 -20.13
N GLY A 184 4.27 11.09 -19.48
CA GLY A 184 3.26 10.14 -18.97
C GLY A 184 3.80 9.27 -17.83
N LEU A 185 4.82 9.76 -17.08
CA LEU A 185 5.48 9.05 -16.00
C LEU A 185 4.92 9.44 -14.64
N ALA A 186 4.82 8.46 -13.74
CA ALA A 186 4.29 8.66 -12.40
C ALA A 186 5.34 9.28 -11.47
N PRO A 187 5.07 10.43 -10.81
CA PRO A 187 5.98 11.02 -9.82
C PRO A 187 6.32 10.05 -8.68
N GLY A 188 5.37 9.17 -8.33
CA GLY A 188 5.56 8.13 -7.31
C GLY A 188 6.63 7.08 -7.64
N SER A 189 7.05 7.00 -8.91
CA SER A 189 8.12 6.11 -9.36
C SER A 189 9.52 6.73 -9.26
N VAL A 190 9.65 8.01 -8.94
CA VAL A 190 10.95 8.64 -8.75
C VAL A 190 11.59 8.14 -7.46
N THR A 191 12.79 7.54 -7.59
CA THR A 191 13.54 7.00 -6.44
C THR A 191 14.72 7.88 -6.04
N ILE A 192 15.36 8.52 -7.02
CA ILE A 192 16.54 9.36 -6.82
C ILE A 192 16.39 10.66 -7.62
N LEU A 193 16.72 11.77 -6.99
CA LEU A 193 16.86 13.06 -7.61
C LEU A 193 18.34 13.48 -7.44
N THR A 194 19.06 13.74 -8.56
CA THR A 194 20.50 14.07 -8.57
C THR A 194 20.79 15.37 -9.30
#